data_584362691ee2cc6ce670c6fc94a3f482
#
_entry.id   584362691ee2cc6ce670c6fc94a3f482
#
_cell.length_a   1.000
_cell.length_b   1.000
_cell.length_c   1.000
_cell.angle_alpha   90.00
_cell.angle_beta   90.00
_cell.angle_gamma   90.00
#
_symmetry.space_group_name_H-M   'P 1'
#
loop_
_entity.id
_entity.type
_entity.pdbx_description
1 polymer ?
#
loop_
_entity_poly.entity_id
_entity_poly.type
_entity_poly.pdbx_seq_one_letter_code
_entity_poly.pdbx_strand_id
1 'polypeptide(L)'
;MVVAALAALCTTAGRGSSAQLSSVQPTSRAERSAASTRRGAAPRLAIERYTLPNGLTVVLQPDHSAPVVAVRIEYHVGSADERPGRTGFAHLFEHIMFMGSEHVPLGKFDQWLEAAGANNNAYTTHDVTSFYEWMPSNALPLALWLDADRMGWLLPTMTLARVDVQRDVVKNERR
;
A
#
# COMPACT_ATOMS: atom_id res chain seq x y z
N MET A 1 5.99 -15.39 -5.98
CA MET A 1 7.03 -14.52 -5.43
C MET A 1 6.33 -13.30 -4.85
N VAL A 2 6.46 -13.07 -3.57
CA VAL A 2 5.83 -11.94 -2.87
C VAL A 2 6.90 -10.87 -2.64
N VAL A 3 6.62 -9.63 -2.98
CA VAL A 3 7.50 -8.48 -2.74
C VAL A 3 6.83 -7.58 -1.71
N ALA A 4 7.48 -7.34 -0.59
CA ALA A 4 7.05 -6.36 0.40
C ALA A 4 7.89 -5.09 0.25
N ALA A 5 7.25 -3.94 0.08
CA ALA A 5 7.91 -2.64 0.01
C ALA A 5 7.38 -1.72 1.12
N LEU A 6 8.26 -1.12 1.89
CA LEU A 6 7.93 -0.08 2.86
C LEU A 6 8.26 1.30 2.26
N ALA A 7 7.30 2.19 2.21
CA ALA A 7 7.49 3.59 1.84
C ALA A 7 6.87 4.52 2.89
N ALA A 8 7.59 5.56 3.31
CA ALA A 8 7.06 6.60 4.19
C ALA A 8 6.49 7.76 3.39
N LEU A 9 5.24 8.13 3.63
CA LEU A 9 4.64 9.36 3.08
C LEU A 9 4.62 10.44 4.16
N CYS A 10 5.21 11.60 3.83
CA CYS A 10 5.15 12.81 4.66
C CYS A 10 4.07 13.75 4.12
N THR A 11 3.01 14.01 4.88
CA THR A 11 2.04 15.08 4.60
C THR A 11 2.32 16.27 5.51
N THR A 12 2.81 17.37 4.92
CA THR A 12 2.93 18.65 5.63
C THR A 12 1.60 19.40 5.55
N ALA A 13 0.93 19.59 6.69
CA ALA A 13 -0.20 20.50 6.83
C ALA A 13 0.30 21.96 6.85
N GLY A 14 0.10 22.69 5.78
CA GLY A 14 0.39 24.12 5.69
C GLY A 14 -0.71 24.94 6.37
N ARG A 15 -0.35 25.71 7.42
CA ARG A 15 -1.19 26.76 7.98
C ARG A 15 -1.24 27.94 7.02
N GLY A 16 -2.43 28.29 6.54
CA GLY A 16 -2.66 29.50 5.78
C GLY A 16 -2.45 30.76 6.63
N SER A 17 -1.52 31.61 6.22
CA SER A 17 -1.40 32.98 6.68
C SER A 17 -1.69 33.89 5.50
N SER A 18 -2.77 34.67 5.61
CA SER A 18 -3.14 35.71 4.66
C SER A 18 -2.14 36.87 4.76
N ALA A 19 -1.27 37.04 3.77
CA ALA A 19 -0.43 38.19 3.63
C ALA A 19 -0.85 39.03 2.41
N GLN A 20 -0.97 40.34 2.65
CA GLN A 20 -1.37 41.41 1.72
C GLN A 20 -0.51 41.45 0.47
N LEU A 21 -1.17 41.67 -0.65
CA LEU A 21 -0.55 42.00 -1.93
C LEU A 21 0.13 43.38 -1.87
N SER A 22 1.44 43.40 -1.81
CA SER A 22 2.23 44.59 -2.09
C SER A 22 2.83 44.45 -3.50
N SER A 23 2.51 45.40 -4.35
CA SER A 23 2.97 45.46 -5.74
C SER A 23 4.48 45.72 -5.80
N VAL A 24 5.26 44.73 -6.20
CA VAL A 24 6.69 44.90 -6.51
C VAL A 24 6.87 44.89 -8.03
N GLN A 25 7.46 45.99 -8.54
CA GLN A 25 7.83 46.19 -9.95
C GLN A 25 8.95 45.22 -10.38
N PRO A 26 9.04 44.82 -11.66
CA PRO A 26 10.03 43.84 -12.11
C PRO A 26 11.43 44.42 -12.14
N THR A 27 12.34 43.85 -11.41
CA THR A 27 13.78 44.09 -11.46
C THR A 27 14.41 43.53 -12.74
N SER A 28 15.54 44.10 -13.12
CA SER A 28 16.20 44.03 -14.43
C SER A 28 16.54 42.59 -14.90
N ARG A 29 16.72 42.46 -16.24
CA ARG A 29 17.03 41.21 -16.99
C ARG A 29 18.26 40.43 -16.47
N ALA A 30 19.15 41.08 -15.72
CA ALA A 30 20.35 40.43 -15.18
C ALA A 30 20.08 39.50 -13.97
N GLU A 31 19.06 39.81 -13.15
CA GLU A 31 18.74 39.01 -11.96
C GLU A 31 17.97 37.73 -12.29
N ARG A 32 17.35 37.63 -13.47
CA ARG A 32 16.61 36.41 -13.89
C ARG A 32 17.53 35.26 -14.34
N SER A 33 18.83 35.54 -14.58
CA SER A 33 19.76 34.49 -15.04
C SER A 33 20.39 33.69 -13.90
N ALA A 34 20.33 34.15 -12.65
CA ALA A 34 20.97 33.48 -11.51
C ALA A 34 20.07 32.49 -10.76
N ALA A 35 18.76 32.47 -11.07
CA ALA A 35 17.79 31.59 -10.37
C ALA A 35 17.63 30.19 -11.00
N SER A 36 18.36 29.91 -12.11
CA SER A 36 18.09 28.73 -12.95
C SER A 36 19.02 27.54 -12.76
N THR A 37 19.87 27.47 -11.74
CA THR A 37 20.83 26.33 -11.64
C THR A 37 21.03 25.75 -10.25
N ARG A 38 19.96 25.58 -9.49
CA ARG A 38 19.97 24.58 -8.41
C ARG A 38 19.02 23.44 -8.77
N ARG A 39 19.38 22.65 -9.76
CA ARG A 39 18.91 21.27 -9.80
C ARG A 39 19.52 20.61 -8.58
N GLY A 40 18.76 20.56 -7.48
CA GLY A 40 19.12 19.76 -6.34
C GLY A 40 19.40 18.34 -6.85
N ALA A 41 20.49 17.72 -6.41
CA ALA A 41 20.74 16.32 -6.68
C ALA A 41 19.49 15.53 -6.26
N ALA A 42 19.02 14.61 -7.11
CA ALA A 42 17.89 13.77 -6.76
C ALA A 42 18.16 13.08 -5.42
N PRO A 43 17.18 13.03 -4.50
CA PRO A 43 17.37 12.39 -3.21
C PRO A 43 17.82 10.95 -3.44
N ARG A 44 18.88 10.54 -2.78
CA ARG A 44 19.34 9.15 -2.78
C ARG A 44 18.54 8.40 -1.74
N LEU A 45 17.71 7.46 -2.20
CA LEU A 45 16.98 6.56 -1.31
C LEU A 45 17.94 5.48 -0.80
N ALA A 46 17.97 5.27 0.51
CA ALA A 46 18.68 4.15 1.13
C ALA A 46 17.78 2.92 1.01
N ILE A 47 17.97 2.12 -0.04
CA ILE A 47 17.17 0.92 -0.28
C ILE A 47 17.98 -0.30 0.10
N GLU A 48 17.43 -1.13 0.99
CA GLU A 48 17.93 -2.46 1.31
C GLU A 48 17.03 -3.51 0.67
N ARG A 49 17.61 -4.53 0.05
CA ARG A 49 16.89 -5.64 -0.57
C ARG A 49 17.53 -6.96 -0.23
N TYR A 50 16.71 -7.91 0.21
CA TYR A 50 17.14 -9.29 0.48
C TYR A 50 15.99 -10.27 0.22
N THR A 51 16.31 -11.56 0.19
CA THR A 51 15.34 -12.64 -0.01
C THR A 51 15.42 -13.59 1.18
N LEU A 52 14.24 -13.90 1.77
CA LEU A 52 14.13 -14.88 2.83
C LEU A 52 14.27 -16.31 2.30
N PRO A 53 14.57 -17.31 3.16
CA PRO A 53 14.71 -18.69 2.75
C PRO A 53 13.49 -19.31 2.05
N ASN A 54 12.29 -18.77 2.31
CA ASN A 54 11.03 -19.17 1.67
C ASN A 54 10.80 -18.51 0.30
N GLY A 55 11.75 -17.71 -0.21
CA GLY A 55 11.66 -17.02 -1.49
C GLY A 55 10.97 -15.62 -1.42
N LEU A 56 10.52 -15.18 -0.26
CA LEU A 56 9.96 -13.82 -0.10
C LEU A 56 11.08 -12.79 -0.28
N THR A 57 10.91 -11.90 -1.25
CA THR A 57 11.79 -10.74 -1.42
C THR A 57 11.31 -9.59 -0.55
N VAL A 58 12.20 -9.06 0.27
CA VAL A 58 11.95 -7.92 1.16
C VAL A 58 12.73 -6.71 0.64
N VAL A 59 12.05 -5.57 0.56
CA VAL A 59 12.64 -4.28 0.20
C VAL A 59 12.34 -3.30 1.33
N LEU A 60 13.38 -2.71 1.90
CA LEU A 60 13.27 -1.74 2.98
C LEU A 60 13.79 -0.38 2.52
N GLN A 61 13.08 0.65 2.88
CA GLN A 61 13.52 2.04 2.73
C GLN A 61 13.33 2.74 4.09
N PRO A 62 14.36 2.79 4.94
CA PRO A 62 14.28 3.49 6.21
C PRO A 62 14.22 5.01 5.97
N ASP A 63 13.19 5.65 6.52
CA ASP A 63 13.06 7.10 6.62
C ASP A 63 12.50 7.42 8.00
N HIS A 64 13.27 8.13 8.81
CA HIS A 64 12.92 8.48 10.18
C HIS A 64 12.40 9.93 10.32
N SER A 65 12.04 10.57 9.22
CA SER A 65 11.53 11.95 9.22
C SER A 65 10.15 12.08 9.87
N ALA A 66 9.37 10.99 9.90
CA ALA A 66 8.05 10.94 10.53
C ALA A 66 7.82 9.59 11.23
N PRO A 67 7.02 9.53 12.31
CA PRO A 67 6.72 8.29 13.04
C PRO A 67 5.61 7.47 12.35
N VAL A 68 5.72 7.28 11.04
CA VAL A 68 4.79 6.50 10.22
C VAL A 68 5.53 5.43 9.43
N VAL A 69 4.82 4.38 9.08
CA VAL A 69 5.33 3.30 8.24
C VAL A 69 4.28 2.91 7.21
N ALA A 70 4.73 2.53 6.03
CA ALA A 70 3.90 1.89 5.02
C ALA A 70 4.41 0.47 4.78
N VAL A 71 3.50 -0.48 4.70
CA VAL A 71 3.74 -1.86 4.30
C VAL A 71 3.06 -2.09 2.97
N ARG A 72 3.71 -2.82 2.07
CA ARG A 72 3.12 -3.22 0.79
C ARG A 72 3.53 -4.65 0.48
N ILE A 73 2.54 -5.48 0.19
CA ILE A 73 2.73 -6.87 -0.22
C ILE A 73 2.23 -7.02 -1.65
N GLU A 74 3.08 -7.52 -2.53
CA GLU A 74 2.76 -7.73 -3.93
C GLU A 74 2.81 -9.21 -4.28
N TYR A 75 1.74 -9.68 -4.88
CA TYR A 75 1.66 -10.98 -5.53
C TYR A 75 1.80 -10.77 -7.03
N HIS A 76 2.80 -11.38 -7.66
CA HIS A 76 2.98 -11.35 -9.12
C HIS A 76 1.97 -12.28 -9.79
N VAL A 77 0.71 -11.99 -9.58
CA VAL A 77 -0.46 -12.66 -10.14
C VAL A 77 -1.53 -11.60 -10.37
N GLY A 78 -2.09 -11.57 -11.56
CA GLY A 78 -3.12 -10.64 -11.95
C GLY A 78 -4.06 -11.21 -12.99
N SER A 79 -4.85 -10.36 -13.64
CA SER A 79 -5.87 -10.80 -14.60
C SER A 79 -5.28 -11.43 -15.87
N ALA A 80 -4.00 -11.19 -16.19
CA ALA A 80 -3.31 -11.84 -17.32
C ALA A 80 -3.02 -13.34 -17.08
N ASP A 81 -2.96 -13.76 -15.81
CA ASP A 81 -2.73 -15.15 -15.43
C ASP A 81 -4.01 -16.00 -15.45
N GLU A 82 -5.17 -15.36 -15.70
CA GLU A 82 -6.47 -16.02 -15.68
C GLU A 82 -6.68 -16.92 -16.90
N ARG A 83 -7.30 -18.08 -16.68
CA ARG A 83 -7.66 -18.99 -17.77
C ARG A 83 -8.98 -18.56 -18.41
N PRO A 84 -9.19 -18.82 -19.71
CA PRO A 84 -10.48 -18.62 -20.35
C PRO A 84 -11.63 -19.25 -19.55
N GLY A 85 -12.72 -18.50 -19.37
CA GLY A 85 -13.86 -18.91 -18.57
C GLY A 85 -13.74 -18.70 -17.05
N ARG A 86 -12.61 -18.16 -16.58
CA ARG A 86 -12.36 -17.84 -15.17
C ARG A 86 -11.95 -16.38 -14.97
N THR A 87 -12.50 -15.48 -15.78
CA THR A 87 -12.20 -14.05 -15.73
C THR A 87 -12.73 -13.40 -14.44
N GLY A 88 -11.90 -12.59 -13.79
CA GLY A 88 -12.18 -11.92 -12.51
C GLY A 88 -11.77 -12.73 -11.29
N PHE A 89 -11.02 -13.83 -11.50
CA PHE A 89 -10.59 -14.69 -10.39
C PHE A 89 -9.51 -14.03 -9.53
N ALA A 90 -8.59 -13.28 -10.15
CA ALA A 90 -7.56 -12.53 -9.43
C ALA A 90 -8.18 -11.45 -8.53
N HIS A 91 -9.14 -10.69 -9.04
CA HIS A 91 -9.90 -9.70 -8.27
C HIS A 91 -10.74 -10.35 -7.14
N LEU A 92 -11.38 -11.47 -7.42
CA LEU A 92 -12.08 -12.24 -6.38
C LEU A 92 -11.12 -12.68 -5.26
N PHE A 93 -9.91 -13.09 -5.62
CA PHE A 93 -8.91 -13.49 -4.62
C PHE A 93 -8.46 -12.30 -3.76
N GLU A 94 -8.33 -11.12 -4.33
CA GLU A 94 -8.12 -9.87 -3.58
C GLU A 94 -9.17 -9.70 -2.48
N HIS A 95 -10.46 -9.78 -2.82
CA HIS A 95 -11.56 -9.67 -1.85
C HIS A 95 -11.52 -10.77 -0.78
N ILE A 96 -11.20 -12.00 -1.17
CA ILE A 96 -11.11 -13.14 -0.25
C ILE A 96 -10.04 -12.92 0.82
N MET A 97 -8.95 -12.24 0.50
CA MET A 97 -7.87 -11.96 1.45
C MET A 97 -8.29 -11.07 2.64
N PHE A 98 -9.45 -10.41 2.58
CA PHE A 98 -10.03 -9.63 3.68
C PHE A 98 -11.05 -10.41 4.51
N MET A 99 -11.36 -11.65 4.14
CA MET A 99 -12.43 -12.45 4.77
C MET A 99 -12.03 -13.11 6.10
N GLY A 100 -10.90 -12.69 6.69
CA GLY A 100 -10.34 -13.28 7.90
C GLY A 100 -9.54 -14.54 7.61
N SER A 101 -8.85 -15.03 8.63
CA SER A 101 -7.97 -16.19 8.60
C SER A 101 -8.14 -17.02 9.89
N GLU A 102 -7.32 -18.01 10.12
CA GLU A 102 -7.51 -18.93 11.27
C GLU A 102 -7.50 -18.20 12.62
N HIS A 103 -6.60 -17.21 12.77
CA HIS A 103 -6.45 -16.46 14.02
C HIS A 103 -7.08 -15.05 13.97
N VAL A 104 -7.54 -14.62 12.78
CA VAL A 104 -8.18 -13.31 12.56
C VAL A 104 -9.61 -13.51 12.11
N PRO A 105 -10.61 -13.36 13.03
CA PRO A 105 -12.01 -13.51 12.67
C PRO A 105 -12.44 -12.52 11.58
N LEU A 106 -13.51 -12.89 10.85
CA LEU A 106 -14.10 -12.06 9.80
C LEU A 106 -14.35 -10.62 10.28
N GLY A 107 -13.87 -9.64 9.50
CA GLY A 107 -13.98 -8.20 9.78
C GLY A 107 -13.02 -7.68 10.85
N LYS A 108 -12.21 -8.53 11.48
CA LYS A 108 -11.25 -8.09 12.50
C LYS A 108 -9.96 -7.54 11.92
N PHE A 109 -9.60 -7.94 10.71
CA PHE A 109 -8.42 -7.40 10.03
C PHE A 109 -8.49 -5.86 9.96
N ASP A 110 -9.52 -5.34 9.34
CA ASP A 110 -9.72 -3.90 9.21
C ASP A 110 -9.94 -3.22 10.58
N GLN A 111 -10.79 -3.82 11.42
CA GLN A 111 -11.11 -3.26 12.73
C GLN A 111 -9.87 -3.10 13.62
N TRP A 112 -8.95 -4.05 13.60
CA TRP A 112 -7.73 -3.95 14.42
C TRP A 112 -6.74 -2.96 13.86
N LEU A 113 -6.61 -2.86 12.54
CA LEU A 113 -5.79 -1.86 11.89
C LEU A 113 -6.34 -0.45 12.14
N GLU A 114 -7.64 -0.23 11.95
CA GLU A 114 -8.28 1.06 12.23
C GLU A 114 -8.12 1.48 13.70
N ALA A 115 -8.30 0.55 14.64
CA ALA A 115 -8.09 0.81 16.06
C ALA A 115 -6.64 1.20 16.39
N ALA A 116 -5.68 0.74 15.60
CA ALA A 116 -4.26 1.12 15.72
C ALA A 116 -3.91 2.40 14.95
N GLY A 117 -4.89 3.07 14.33
CA GLY A 117 -4.71 4.27 13.52
C GLY A 117 -4.13 3.99 12.12
N ALA A 118 -4.23 2.76 11.66
CA ALA A 118 -3.82 2.35 10.32
C ALA A 118 -4.95 2.54 9.31
N ASN A 119 -4.57 2.63 8.05
CA ASN A 119 -5.47 2.54 6.91
C ASN A 119 -4.90 1.49 5.94
N ASN A 120 -5.77 0.72 5.29
CA ASN A 120 -5.39 -0.32 4.36
C ASN A 120 -6.23 -0.27 3.08
N ASN A 121 -5.71 -0.82 2.00
CA ASN A 121 -6.43 -1.06 0.77
C ASN A 121 -5.71 -2.11 -0.09
N ALA A 122 -6.33 -2.49 -1.22
CA ALA A 122 -5.72 -3.37 -2.20
C ALA A 122 -6.13 -2.97 -3.61
N TYR A 123 -5.47 -3.53 -4.61
CA TYR A 123 -5.89 -3.47 -6.00
C TYR A 123 -5.33 -4.65 -6.80
N THR A 124 -6.04 -5.01 -7.86
CA THR A 124 -5.62 -6.01 -8.85
C THR A 124 -5.43 -5.36 -10.21
N THR A 125 -4.29 -5.64 -10.84
CA THR A 125 -3.96 -5.24 -12.21
C THR A 125 -3.86 -6.47 -13.12
N HIS A 126 -3.27 -6.29 -14.31
CA HIS A 126 -3.01 -7.41 -15.23
C HIS A 126 -1.97 -8.38 -14.66
N ASP A 127 -0.93 -7.88 -14.00
CA ASP A 127 0.25 -8.66 -13.61
C ASP A 127 0.45 -8.77 -12.09
N VAL A 128 -0.28 -7.97 -11.30
CA VAL A 128 -0.04 -7.85 -9.87
C VAL A 128 -1.34 -7.69 -9.11
N THR A 129 -1.46 -8.36 -7.95
CA THR A 129 -2.38 -8.05 -6.87
C THR A 129 -1.57 -7.49 -5.71
N SER A 130 -1.91 -6.28 -5.27
CA SER A 130 -1.16 -5.53 -4.27
C SER A 130 -2.05 -5.18 -3.08
N PHE A 131 -1.54 -5.42 -1.87
CA PHE A 131 -2.13 -5.02 -0.60
C PHE A 131 -1.20 -4.00 0.03
N TYR A 132 -1.73 -2.93 0.59
CA TYR A 132 -0.90 -1.89 1.20
C TYR A 132 -1.60 -1.24 2.39
N GLU A 133 -0.80 -0.82 3.34
CA GLU A 133 -1.20 -0.25 4.60
C GLU A 133 -0.26 0.88 4.99
N TRP A 134 -0.80 1.91 5.64
CA TRP A 134 0.03 2.93 6.31
C TRP A 134 -0.49 3.17 7.71
N MET A 135 0.42 3.36 8.65
CA MET A 135 0.11 3.37 10.05
C MET A 135 1.16 4.14 10.88
N PRO A 136 0.85 4.48 12.14
CA PRO A 136 1.87 4.86 13.10
C PRO A 136 2.91 3.74 13.24
N SER A 137 4.20 4.09 13.36
CA SER A 137 5.30 3.10 13.35
C SER A 137 5.23 2.05 14.46
N ASN A 138 4.59 2.36 15.58
CA ASN A 138 4.36 1.41 16.68
C ASN A 138 3.32 0.31 16.33
N ALA A 139 2.51 0.49 15.28
CA ALA A 139 1.55 -0.50 14.81
C ALA A 139 2.14 -1.51 13.80
N LEU A 140 3.37 -1.31 13.33
CA LEU A 140 4.03 -2.20 12.36
C LEU A 140 4.00 -3.69 12.76
N PRO A 141 4.26 -4.09 14.02
CA PRO A 141 4.20 -5.50 14.37
C PRO A 141 2.81 -6.12 14.18
N LEU A 142 1.74 -5.35 14.43
CA LEU A 142 0.36 -5.78 14.21
C LEU A 142 0.10 -6.01 12.72
N ALA A 143 0.45 -5.06 11.86
CA ALA A 143 0.25 -5.19 10.43
C ALA A 143 1.00 -6.40 9.85
N LEU A 144 2.28 -6.54 10.17
CA LEU A 144 3.08 -7.68 9.71
C LEU A 144 2.52 -9.03 10.20
N TRP A 145 1.98 -9.07 11.41
CA TRP A 145 1.35 -10.29 11.93
C TRP A 145 0.05 -10.60 11.18
N LEU A 146 -0.80 -9.61 10.95
CA LEU A 146 -2.05 -9.76 10.20
C LEU A 146 -1.80 -10.25 8.77
N ASP A 147 -0.80 -9.66 8.10
CA ASP A 147 -0.39 -10.07 6.75
C ASP A 147 0.16 -11.50 6.71
N ALA A 148 1.02 -11.84 7.67
CA ALA A 148 1.56 -13.19 7.77
C ALA A 148 0.44 -14.21 8.03
N ASP A 149 -0.54 -13.88 8.86
CA ASP A 149 -1.66 -14.77 9.16
C ASP A 149 -2.54 -15.00 7.93
N ARG A 150 -2.93 -13.95 7.19
CA ARG A 150 -3.70 -14.14 5.95
C ARG A 150 -2.92 -14.89 4.88
N MET A 151 -1.59 -14.76 4.81
CA MET A 151 -0.77 -15.52 3.87
C MET A 151 -0.67 -17.01 4.22
N GLY A 152 -0.58 -17.33 5.51
CA GLY A 152 -0.35 -18.69 5.97
C GLY A 152 -1.62 -19.47 6.28
N TRP A 153 -2.67 -18.81 6.77
CA TRP A 153 -3.84 -19.46 7.37
C TRP A 153 -5.19 -18.99 6.83
N LEU A 154 -5.22 -18.38 5.65
CA LEU A 154 -6.47 -18.02 4.98
C LEU A 154 -7.26 -19.25 4.53
N LEU A 155 -6.62 -20.16 3.81
CA LEU A 155 -7.28 -21.25 3.10
C LEU A 155 -8.11 -22.17 4.02
N PRO A 156 -7.67 -22.56 5.23
CA PRO A 156 -8.47 -23.40 6.12
C PRO A 156 -9.81 -22.78 6.51
N THR A 157 -9.95 -21.47 6.45
CA THR A 157 -11.17 -20.74 6.84
C THR A 157 -12.12 -20.47 5.67
N MET A 158 -11.70 -20.75 4.43
CA MET A 158 -12.51 -20.52 3.25
C MET A 158 -13.59 -21.56 3.09
N THR A 159 -14.84 -21.11 3.17
CA THR A 159 -16.02 -21.91 2.85
C THR A 159 -16.63 -21.47 1.53
N LEU A 160 -17.37 -22.35 0.88
CA LEU A 160 -18.11 -21.99 -0.35
C LEU A 160 -19.01 -20.76 -0.12
N ALA A 161 -19.68 -20.69 1.02
CA ALA A 161 -20.54 -19.56 1.35
C ALA A 161 -19.77 -18.21 1.39
N ARG A 162 -18.55 -18.17 1.97
CA ARG A 162 -17.71 -16.98 1.97
C ARG A 162 -17.26 -16.57 0.57
N VAL A 163 -16.86 -17.56 -0.23
CA VAL A 163 -16.46 -17.32 -1.62
C VAL A 163 -17.64 -16.83 -2.46
N ASP A 164 -18.84 -17.39 -2.28
CA ASP A 164 -20.03 -17.00 -3.02
C ASP A 164 -20.45 -15.56 -2.72
N VAL A 165 -20.38 -15.13 -1.47
CA VAL A 165 -20.65 -13.72 -1.08
C VAL A 165 -19.70 -12.79 -1.81
N GLN A 166 -18.38 -13.04 -1.78
CA GLN A 166 -17.41 -12.17 -2.45
C GLN A 166 -17.51 -12.22 -3.97
N ARG A 167 -17.86 -13.37 -4.53
CA ARG A 167 -18.12 -13.48 -5.97
C ARG A 167 -19.30 -12.61 -6.42
N ASP A 168 -20.32 -12.48 -5.62
CA ASP A 168 -21.47 -11.62 -5.94
C ASP A 168 -21.11 -10.13 -5.75
N VAL A 169 -20.28 -9.75 -4.79
CA VAL A 169 -19.71 -8.40 -4.66
C VAL A 169 -18.92 -8.04 -5.92
N VAL A 170 -17.94 -8.84 -6.30
CA VAL A 170 -17.09 -8.60 -7.50
C VAL A 170 -17.91 -8.53 -8.79
N LYS A 171 -18.96 -9.34 -8.93
CA LYS A 171 -19.88 -9.23 -10.07
C LYS A 171 -20.63 -7.90 -10.10
N ASN A 172 -21.01 -7.36 -8.94
CA ASN A 172 -21.71 -6.08 -8.86
C ASN A 172 -20.79 -4.89 -9.18
N GLU A 173 -19.51 -4.96 -8.81
CA GLU A 173 -18.52 -3.94 -9.14
C GLU A 173 -18.19 -3.86 -10.64
N ARG A 174 -18.44 -4.93 -11.40
CA ARG A 174 -18.23 -4.97 -12.86
C ARG A 174 -19.39 -4.41 -13.67
N ARG A 175 -20.48 -3.98 -13.05
CA ARG A 175 -21.66 -3.40 -13.71
C ARG A 175 -21.56 -1.88 -13.75
#